data_9083ecca8dc162900ae53aa787928dcb
#
_entry.id   9083ecca8dc162900ae53aa787928dcb
#
_cell.length_a   1.000
_cell.length_b   1.000
_cell.length_c   1.000
_cell.angle_alpha   90.00
_cell.angle_beta   90.00
_cell.angle_gamma   90.00
#
_symmetry.space_group_name_H-M   'P 1'
#
loop_
_entity.id
_entity.type
_entity.pdbx_description
1 polymer ?
#
loop_
_entity_poly.entity_id
_entity_poly.type
_entity_poly.pdbx_seq_one_letter_code
_entity_poly.pdbx_strand_id
1 'polypeptide(L)'
;MATKKKGCSHEQLCPKCLGLAFGLVWGIGLFLTALLDSSTGWASTFVGSIGSAYIGYGPSAFGGLLGLVYGFIDGFIGGYLIAWIYNKKC
;
A
#
# COMPACT_ATOMS: atom_id res chain seq x y z
N MET A 1 -11.41 9.01 -14.81
CA MET A 1 -10.63 8.80 -13.62
C MET A 1 -9.83 10.02 -13.18
N ALA A 2 -9.16 10.65 -14.08
CA ALA A 2 -8.43 11.87 -13.82
C ALA A 2 -9.05 13.01 -14.62
N THR A 3 -9.11 14.18 -14.01
CA THR A 3 -9.63 15.37 -14.66
C THR A 3 -8.54 16.42 -14.70
N LYS A 4 -8.52 17.19 -15.79
CA LYS A 4 -7.51 18.23 -15.96
C LYS A 4 -7.91 19.44 -15.15
N LYS A 5 -7.02 19.90 -14.28
CA LYS A 5 -7.28 21.06 -13.46
C LYS A 5 -6.93 22.33 -14.23
N LYS A 6 -7.76 23.36 -14.05
CA LYS A 6 -7.53 24.62 -14.70
C LYS A 6 -6.20 25.24 -14.25
N GLY A 7 -5.40 25.66 -15.19
CA GLY A 7 -4.10 26.25 -14.91
C GLY A 7 -3.00 25.24 -14.64
N CYS A 8 -3.31 23.96 -14.76
CA CYS A 8 -2.37 22.87 -14.52
C CYS A 8 -2.09 22.15 -15.83
N SER A 9 -0.82 21.75 -16.06
CA SER A 9 -0.44 21.03 -17.26
C SER A 9 -0.69 19.53 -17.15
N HIS A 10 -1.04 19.04 -15.95
CA HIS A 10 -1.31 17.63 -15.70
C HIS A 10 -2.78 17.39 -15.42
N GLU A 11 -3.24 16.18 -15.68
CA GLU A 11 -4.55 15.77 -15.25
C GLU A 11 -4.54 15.54 -13.74
N GLN A 12 -5.67 15.82 -13.11
CA GLN A 12 -5.80 15.53 -11.68
C GLN A 12 -5.95 14.04 -11.47
N LEU A 13 -5.43 13.56 -10.34
CA LEU A 13 -5.58 12.19 -9.93
C LEU A 13 -6.85 12.03 -9.10
N CYS A 14 -7.55 10.91 -9.29
CA CYS A 14 -8.68 10.57 -8.45
C CYS A 14 -8.14 10.03 -7.11
N PRO A 15 -8.34 10.73 -5.99
CA PRO A 15 -7.78 10.28 -4.71
C PRO A 15 -8.26 8.89 -4.32
N LYS A 16 -9.55 8.61 -4.52
CA LYS A 16 -10.09 7.29 -4.18
C LYS A 16 -9.51 6.21 -5.08
N CYS A 17 -9.35 6.52 -6.36
CA CYS A 17 -8.81 5.57 -7.32
C CYS A 17 -7.35 5.25 -7.02
N LEU A 18 -6.55 6.28 -6.78
CA LEU A 18 -5.14 6.09 -6.46
C LEU A 18 -4.97 5.40 -5.12
N GLY A 19 -5.76 5.79 -4.13
CA GLY A 19 -5.73 5.15 -2.82
C GLY A 19 -6.06 3.67 -2.90
N LEU A 20 -7.09 3.33 -3.66
CA LEU A 20 -7.48 1.94 -3.83
C LEU A 20 -6.38 1.14 -4.53
N ALA A 21 -5.81 1.69 -5.59
CA ALA A 21 -4.73 1.03 -6.32
C ALA A 21 -3.50 0.82 -5.44
N PHE A 22 -3.10 1.85 -4.70
CA PHE A 22 -1.96 1.77 -3.79
C PHE A 22 -2.21 0.75 -2.69
N GLY A 23 -3.41 0.76 -2.12
CA GLY A 23 -3.76 -0.17 -1.06
C GLY A 23 -3.74 -1.61 -1.52
N LEU A 24 -4.28 -1.87 -2.71
CA LEU A 24 -4.28 -3.21 -3.28
C LEU A 24 -2.86 -3.70 -3.53
N VAL A 25 -2.04 -2.87 -4.17
CA VAL A 25 -0.66 -3.26 -4.50
C VAL A 25 0.13 -3.49 -3.23
N TRP A 26 0.05 -2.57 -2.28
CA TRP A 26 0.80 -2.66 -1.04
C TRP A 26 0.35 -3.85 -0.19
N GLY A 27 -0.97 -4.03 -0.04
CA GLY A 27 -1.50 -5.12 0.75
C GLY A 27 -1.19 -6.49 0.15
N ILE A 28 -1.40 -6.64 -1.15
CA ILE A 28 -1.10 -7.89 -1.84
C ILE A 28 0.40 -8.16 -1.79
N GLY A 29 1.21 -7.12 -1.96
CA GLY A 29 2.67 -7.26 -1.88
C GLY A 29 3.12 -7.78 -0.52
N LEU A 30 2.56 -7.24 0.56
CA LEU A 30 2.88 -7.69 1.91
C LEU A 30 2.43 -9.13 2.14
N PHE A 31 1.27 -9.49 1.63
CA PHE A 31 0.75 -10.85 1.77
C PHE A 31 1.66 -11.85 1.06
N LEU A 32 2.00 -11.58 -0.19
CA LEU A 32 2.88 -12.46 -0.97
C LEU A 32 4.27 -12.55 -0.35
N THR A 33 4.80 -11.43 0.14
CA THR A 33 6.10 -11.41 0.78
C THR A 33 6.10 -12.28 2.03
N ALA A 34 5.04 -12.23 2.83
CA ALA A 34 4.94 -13.07 4.02
C ALA A 34 4.89 -14.54 3.66
N LEU A 35 4.16 -14.91 2.61
CA LEU A 35 4.07 -16.29 2.17
C LEU A 35 5.43 -16.81 1.66
N LEU A 36 6.12 -15.99 0.88
CA LEU A 36 7.44 -16.36 0.37
C LEU A 36 8.44 -16.51 1.51
N ASP A 37 8.40 -15.61 2.48
CA ASP A 37 9.28 -15.71 3.64
C ASP A 37 8.98 -16.96 4.45
N SER A 38 7.72 -17.31 4.58
CA SER A 38 7.29 -18.50 5.31
C SER A 38 7.90 -19.78 4.72
N SER A 39 8.03 -19.84 3.39
CA SER A 39 8.55 -21.04 2.74
C SER A 39 10.07 -21.00 2.50
N THR A 40 10.65 -19.83 2.31
CA THR A 40 12.07 -19.73 1.92
C THR A 40 12.94 -18.94 2.90
N GLY A 41 12.34 -18.12 3.77
CA GLY A 41 13.10 -17.22 4.64
C GLY A 41 13.76 -16.07 3.87
N TRP A 42 13.37 -15.88 2.62
CA TRP A 42 14.01 -14.93 1.72
C TRP A 42 13.91 -13.48 2.21
N ALA A 43 12.77 -13.12 2.78
CA ALA A 43 12.49 -11.74 3.17
C ALA A 43 12.38 -11.58 4.69
N SER A 44 13.09 -12.39 5.46
CA SER A 44 12.94 -12.40 6.93
C SER A 44 13.19 -11.04 7.55
N THR A 45 14.22 -10.32 7.10
CA THR A 45 14.53 -9.00 7.63
C THR A 45 13.42 -8.01 7.31
N PHE A 46 12.93 -8.05 6.08
CA PHE A 46 11.84 -7.16 5.65
C PHE A 46 10.57 -7.45 6.42
N VAL A 47 10.18 -8.73 6.50
CA VAL A 47 8.96 -9.12 7.22
C VAL A 47 9.06 -8.77 8.70
N GLY A 48 10.22 -8.96 9.31
CA GLY A 48 10.44 -8.59 10.69
C GLY A 48 10.32 -7.09 10.92
N SER A 49 10.87 -6.31 9.99
CA SER A 49 10.79 -4.84 10.08
C SER A 49 9.35 -4.35 9.97
N ILE A 50 8.61 -4.87 9.02
CA ILE A 50 7.19 -4.52 8.85
C ILE A 50 6.39 -4.99 10.06
N GLY A 51 6.72 -6.16 10.59
CA GLY A 51 6.03 -6.71 11.77
C GLY A 51 6.19 -5.86 13.01
N SER A 52 7.24 -5.06 13.10
CA SER A 52 7.41 -4.15 14.23
C SER A 52 6.42 -2.98 14.18
N ALA A 53 5.94 -2.61 13.00
CA ALA A 53 4.94 -1.57 12.80
C ALA A 53 3.53 -2.16 12.72
N TYR A 54 3.39 -3.30 12.06
CA TYR A 54 2.10 -3.95 11.84
C TYR A 54 1.97 -5.12 12.81
N ILE A 55 1.26 -4.92 13.89
CA ILE A 55 1.09 -5.95 14.92
C ILE A 55 0.46 -7.19 14.31
N GLY A 56 1.13 -8.31 14.49
CA GLY A 56 0.63 -9.61 13.99
C GLY A 56 1.12 -10.00 12.61
N TYR A 57 1.72 -9.08 11.87
CA TYR A 57 2.29 -9.42 10.58
C TYR A 57 3.52 -10.31 10.78
N GLY A 58 3.59 -11.38 10.04
CA GLY A 58 4.70 -12.32 10.16
C GLY A 58 4.71 -13.31 9.01
N PRO A 59 5.72 -14.20 8.96
CA PRO A 59 5.89 -15.15 7.85
C PRO A 59 4.94 -16.35 7.96
N SER A 60 3.66 -16.08 7.78
CA SER A 60 2.64 -17.12 7.81
C SER A 60 1.43 -16.63 7.02
N ALA A 61 0.51 -17.55 6.72
CA ALA A 61 -0.72 -17.17 6.02
C ALA A 61 -1.55 -16.20 6.85
N PHE A 62 -1.66 -16.44 8.16
CA PHE A 62 -2.41 -15.54 9.04
C PHE A 62 -1.72 -14.18 9.13
N GLY A 63 -0.40 -14.18 9.32
CA GLY A 63 0.37 -12.93 9.35
C GLY A 63 0.28 -12.18 8.04
N GLY A 64 0.29 -12.92 6.91
CA GLY A 64 0.11 -12.32 5.60
C GLY A 64 -1.26 -11.68 5.42
N LEU A 65 -2.32 -12.31 5.94
CA LEU A 65 -3.66 -11.72 5.89
C LEU A 65 -3.72 -10.42 6.69
N LEU A 66 -3.08 -10.38 7.85
CA LEU A 66 -3.01 -9.14 8.62
C LEU A 66 -2.25 -8.08 7.87
N GLY A 67 -1.16 -8.45 7.19
CA GLY A 67 -0.42 -7.54 6.34
C GLY A 67 -1.26 -7.02 5.19
N LEU A 68 -2.11 -7.87 4.60
CA LEU A 68 -3.01 -7.47 3.54
C LEU A 68 -3.97 -6.38 4.02
N VAL A 69 -4.58 -6.59 5.18
CA VAL A 69 -5.52 -5.63 5.76
C VAL A 69 -4.82 -4.33 6.12
N TYR A 70 -3.72 -4.41 6.86
CA TYR A 70 -2.97 -3.23 7.25
C TYR A 70 -2.42 -2.50 6.03
N GLY A 71 -1.88 -3.25 5.09
CA GLY A 71 -1.31 -2.68 3.87
C GLY A 71 -2.34 -1.98 3.02
N PHE A 72 -3.54 -2.55 2.93
CA PHE A 72 -4.62 -1.94 2.17
C PHE A 72 -5.01 -0.60 2.79
N ILE A 73 -5.21 -0.57 4.11
CA ILE A 73 -5.60 0.66 4.80
C ILE A 73 -4.49 1.70 4.68
N ASP A 74 -3.27 1.30 4.95
CA ASP A 74 -2.12 2.19 4.91
C ASP A 74 -1.88 2.72 3.50
N GLY A 75 -1.92 1.84 2.51
CA GLY A 75 -1.74 2.21 1.12
C GLY A 75 -2.86 3.11 0.61
N PHE A 76 -4.10 2.85 1.04
CA PHE A 76 -5.22 3.70 0.67
C PHE A 76 -5.03 5.11 1.20
N ILE A 77 -4.68 5.23 2.47
CA ILE A 77 -4.45 6.55 3.08
C ILE A 77 -3.28 7.25 2.38
N GLY A 78 -2.18 6.54 2.17
CA GLY A 78 -1.01 7.11 1.51
C GLY A 78 -1.31 7.54 0.09
N GLY A 79 -1.98 6.71 -0.68
CA GLY A 79 -2.35 7.03 -2.06
C GLY A 79 -3.31 8.19 -2.13
N TYR A 80 -4.28 8.21 -1.23
CA TYR A 80 -5.23 9.32 -1.15
C TYR A 80 -4.53 10.64 -0.87
N LEU A 81 -3.62 10.64 0.09
CA LEU A 81 -2.87 11.84 0.44
C LEU A 81 -1.96 12.28 -0.70
N ILE A 82 -1.32 11.33 -1.37
CA ILE A 82 -0.46 11.65 -2.50
C ILE A 82 -1.27 12.33 -3.61
N ALA A 83 -2.43 11.77 -3.94
CA ALA A 83 -3.27 12.35 -4.98
C ALA A 83 -3.80 13.72 -4.57
N TRP A 84 -4.18 13.86 -3.29
CA TRP A 84 -4.69 15.12 -2.78
C TRP A 84 -3.63 16.22 -2.87
N ILE A 85 -2.41 15.91 -2.45
CA ILE A 85 -1.31 16.88 -2.50
C ILE A 85 -0.97 17.19 -3.95
N TYR A 86 -0.91 16.17 -4.80
CA TYR A 86 -0.63 16.36 -6.22
C TYR A 86 -1.64 17.29 -6.87
N ASN A 87 -2.92 17.06 -6.60
CA ASN A 87 -3.98 17.87 -7.19
C ASN A 87 -3.94 19.31 -6.67
N LYS A 88 -3.57 19.47 -5.40
CA LYS A 88 -3.51 20.79 -4.78
C LYS A 88 -2.33 21.61 -5.31
N LYS A 89 -1.22 20.96 -5.55
CA LYS A 89 -0.04 21.63 -6.12
C LYS A 89 -0.22 21.97 -7.58
N CYS A 90 -0.95 21.15 -8.27
CA CYS A 90 -1.24 21.33 -9.68
C CYS A 90 -2.55 22.03 -9.88
#